data_1bd1adcfa0062ac0f2bb090ce3b41256
#
_entry.id   1bd1adcfa0062ac0f2bb090ce3b41256
#
_cell.length_a   1.000
_cell.length_b   1.000
_cell.length_c   1.000
_cell.angle_alpha   90.00
_cell.angle_beta   90.00
_cell.angle_gamma   90.00
#
_symmetry.space_group_name_H-M   'P 1'
#
loop_
_entity.id
_entity.type
_entity.pdbx_description
1 polymer ?
#
loop_
_entity_poly.entity_id
_entity_poly.type
_entity_poly.pdbx_seq_one_letter_code
_entity_poly.pdbx_strand_id
1 'polypeptide(L)'
;LNLPHTVEHIEDEYLSYDDYDFPEQYVSMWVENQKIDTIHCDRYCFWQNENLIGMSYDRFLLLIGGQQPDVEDVCYLPISRDRGQNHKVYDFEDFGLQIWVWRNKIRSVSITKYDSEE
;
A
#
# COMPACT_ATOMS: atom_id res chain seq x y z
N LEU A 1 2.86 7.37 -19.76
CA LEU A 1 1.87 6.30 -19.79
C LEU A 1 0.55 6.81 -20.30
N ASN A 2 -0.04 6.09 -21.23
CA ASN A 2 -1.33 6.46 -21.81
C ASN A 2 -2.45 5.55 -21.31
N LEU A 3 -2.29 5.01 -20.10
CA LEU A 3 -3.33 4.18 -19.51
C LEU A 3 -4.47 5.07 -19.00
N PRO A 4 -5.72 4.62 -19.12
CA PRO A 4 -6.84 5.37 -18.57
C PRO A 4 -6.65 5.60 -17.07
N HIS A 5 -6.83 6.85 -16.65
CA HIS A 5 -6.64 7.20 -15.25
C HIS A 5 -7.37 8.49 -14.92
N THR A 6 -7.51 8.73 -13.64
CA THR A 6 -7.99 10.01 -13.13
C THR A 6 -6.91 10.64 -12.27
N VAL A 7 -6.94 11.95 -12.15
CA VAL A 7 -6.00 12.69 -11.32
C VAL A 7 -6.79 13.60 -10.41
N GLU A 8 -6.47 13.56 -9.13
CA GLU A 8 -7.06 14.48 -8.15
C GLU A 8 -5.94 15.16 -7.40
N HIS A 9 -6.01 16.49 -7.30
CA HIS A 9 -5.04 17.25 -6.54
C HIS A 9 -5.51 17.36 -5.10
N ILE A 10 -4.66 16.91 -4.18
CA ILE A 10 -4.94 16.93 -2.75
C ILE A 10 -4.06 17.97 -2.12
N GLU A 11 -4.67 18.93 -1.44
CA GLU A 11 -3.89 20.00 -0.80
C GLU A 11 -4.55 20.39 0.51
N ASP A 12 -3.75 20.41 1.56
CA ASP A 12 -4.19 20.93 2.84
C ASP A 12 -3.07 21.75 3.45
N GLU A 13 -3.16 22.01 4.74
CA GLU A 13 -2.18 22.84 5.44
C GLU A 13 -0.75 22.31 5.35
N TYR A 14 -0.62 20.99 5.25
CA TYR A 14 0.68 20.33 5.39
C TYR A 14 1.09 19.54 4.16
N LEU A 15 0.12 19.16 3.31
CA LEU A 15 0.37 18.24 2.21
C LEU A 15 -0.12 18.83 0.90
N SER A 16 0.63 18.57 -0.16
CA SER A 16 0.22 18.89 -1.51
C SER A 16 0.75 17.80 -2.41
N TYR A 17 -0.16 17.03 -3.02
CA TYR A 17 0.24 15.96 -3.91
C TYR A 17 -0.89 15.66 -4.90
N ASP A 18 -0.55 14.96 -5.97
CA ASP A 18 -1.51 14.52 -6.96
C ASP A 18 -1.73 13.03 -6.81
N ASP A 19 -3.00 12.62 -6.78
CA ASP A 19 -3.40 11.23 -6.67
C ASP A 19 -3.81 10.75 -8.05
N TYR A 20 -3.01 9.84 -8.61
CA TYR A 20 -3.27 9.22 -9.92
C TYR A 20 -3.90 7.86 -9.69
N ASP A 21 -5.12 7.67 -10.17
CA ASP A 21 -5.82 6.40 -10.01
C ASP A 21 -5.96 5.71 -11.35
N PHE A 22 -5.48 4.48 -11.42
CA PHE A 22 -5.54 3.62 -12.60
C PHE A 22 -6.48 2.46 -12.29
N PRO A 23 -7.80 2.65 -12.43
CA PRO A 23 -8.76 1.64 -11.95
C PRO A 23 -8.66 0.31 -12.67
N GLU A 24 -8.28 0.29 -13.94
CA GLU A 24 -8.18 -0.96 -14.68
C GLU A 24 -6.99 -1.80 -14.23
N GLN A 25 -5.97 -1.17 -13.68
CA GLN A 25 -4.78 -1.86 -13.18
C GLN A 25 -4.83 -2.08 -11.68
N TYR A 26 -5.85 -1.55 -11.00
CA TYR A 26 -5.98 -1.62 -9.54
C TYR A 26 -4.79 -1.02 -8.83
N VAL A 27 -4.31 0.12 -9.33
CA VAL A 27 -3.14 0.80 -8.82
C VAL A 27 -3.46 2.28 -8.67
N SER A 28 -3.00 2.89 -7.59
CA SER A 28 -3.00 4.33 -7.47
C SER A 28 -1.60 4.80 -7.09
N MET A 29 -1.27 6.03 -7.46
CA MET A 29 0.04 6.59 -7.19
C MET A 29 -0.11 8.00 -6.66
N TRP A 30 0.65 8.32 -5.64
CA TRP A 30 0.73 9.66 -5.09
C TRP A 30 2.00 10.30 -5.60
N VAL A 31 1.86 11.47 -6.23
CA VAL A 31 2.97 12.18 -6.87
C VAL A 31 3.14 13.53 -6.18
N GLU A 32 4.34 13.79 -5.70
CA GLU A 32 4.67 15.04 -5.05
C GLU A 32 5.96 15.58 -5.66
N ASN A 33 5.96 16.86 -6.05
CA ASN A 33 7.13 17.50 -6.68
C ASN A 33 7.60 16.70 -7.89
N GLN A 34 6.66 16.22 -8.71
CA GLN A 34 6.93 15.46 -9.93
C GLN A 34 7.66 14.15 -9.70
N LYS A 35 7.61 13.64 -8.47
CA LYS A 35 8.19 12.34 -8.12
C LYS A 35 7.14 11.46 -7.50
N ILE A 36 7.15 10.18 -7.87
CA ILE A 36 6.24 9.22 -7.29
C ILE A 36 6.64 8.98 -5.85
N ASP A 37 5.72 9.22 -4.92
CA ASP A 37 5.96 9.04 -3.50
C ASP A 37 5.50 7.66 -3.02
N THR A 38 4.29 7.28 -3.39
CA THR A 38 3.70 6.02 -2.95
C THR A 38 2.93 5.39 -4.09
N ILE A 39 3.04 4.07 -4.21
CA ILE A 39 2.25 3.26 -5.14
C ILE A 39 1.43 2.31 -4.30
N HIS A 40 0.12 2.31 -4.51
CA HIS A 40 -0.81 1.45 -3.77
C HIS A 40 -1.41 0.42 -4.73
N CYS A 41 -1.28 -0.86 -4.38
CA CYS A 41 -1.73 -1.99 -5.20
C CYS A 41 -2.81 -2.75 -4.47
N ASP A 42 -3.93 -3.05 -5.17
CA ASP A 42 -5.08 -3.72 -4.57
C ASP A 42 -5.28 -5.14 -5.08
N ARG A 43 -4.73 -5.49 -6.22
CA ARG A 43 -5.01 -6.79 -6.83
C ARG A 43 -3.76 -7.53 -7.22
N TYR A 44 -2.76 -6.82 -7.70
CA TYR A 44 -1.51 -7.41 -8.14
C TYR A 44 -0.36 -6.64 -7.54
N CYS A 45 0.54 -7.34 -6.86
CA CYS A 45 1.78 -6.76 -6.38
C CYS A 45 2.81 -7.89 -6.31
N PHE A 46 3.70 -7.93 -7.28
CA PHE A 46 4.65 -9.04 -7.40
C PHE A 46 5.94 -8.72 -6.69
N TRP A 47 6.39 -9.66 -5.88
CA TRP A 47 7.65 -9.62 -5.16
C TRP A 47 8.29 -10.99 -5.32
N GLN A 48 9.51 -11.01 -5.86
CA GLN A 48 10.22 -12.28 -6.09
C GLN A 48 9.36 -13.29 -6.84
N ASN A 49 8.67 -12.80 -7.88
CA ASN A 49 7.82 -13.60 -8.76
C ASN A 49 6.56 -14.17 -8.11
N GLU A 50 6.17 -13.65 -6.95
CA GLU A 50 4.92 -14.05 -6.30
C GLU A 50 4.04 -12.84 -6.07
N ASN A 51 2.75 -13.04 -6.30
CA ASN A 51 1.78 -11.97 -6.04
C ASN A 51 1.50 -11.92 -4.55
N LEU A 52 1.80 -10.81 -3.92
CA LEU A 52 1.58 -10.64 -2.49
C LEU A 52 0.11 -10.52 -2.13
N ILE A 53 -0.71 -10.00 -3.05
CA ILE A 53 -2.13 -9.82 -2.78
C ILE A 53 -2.81 -11.19 -2.71
N GLY A 54 -3.50 -11.46 -1.61
CA GLY A 54 -4.14 -12.75 -1.36
C GLY A 54 -3.25 -13.74 -0.65
N MET A 55 -1.98 -13.44 -0.49
CA MET A 55 -1.05 -14.31 0.22
C MET A 55 -1.34 -14.22 1.72
N SER A 56 -1.13 -15.33 2.45
CA SER A 56 -1.24 -15.26 3.90
C SER A 56 -0.08 -14.44 4.47
N TYR A 57 -0.35 -13.75 5.56
CA TYR A 57 0.68 -12.94 6.19
C TYR A 57 1.84 -13.81 6.67
N ASP A 58 1.53 -15.01 7.17
CA ASP A 58 2.58 -15.93 7.62
C ASP A 58 3.52 -16.34 6.50
N ARG A 59 2.96 -16.61 5.31
CA ARG A 59 3.80 -16.94 4.16
C ARG A 59 4.64 -15.75 3.74
N PHE A 60 4.08 -14.55 3.78
CA PHE A 60 4.84 -13.35 3.45
C PHE A 60 6.04 -13.20 4.38
N LEU A 61 5.85 -13.43 5.68
CA LEU A 61 6.97 -13.34 6.62
C LEU A 61 8.06 -14.34 6.28
N LEU A 62 7.69 -15.54 5.87
CA LEU A 62 8.68 -16.53 5.43
C LEU A 62 9.40 -16.06 4.19
N LEU A 63 8.68 -15.46 3.27
CA LEU A 63 9.25 -14.99 2.01
C LEU A 63 10.32 -13.93 2.22
N ILE A 64 10.12 -13.05 3.20
CA ILE A 64 11.08 -11.99 3.48
C ILE A 64 12.11 -12.38 4.55
N GLY A 65 12.16 -13.65 4.92
CA GLY A 65 13.19 -14.16 5.83
C GLY A 65 12.87 -14.00 7.31
N GLY A 66 11.58 -13.80 7.63
CA GLY A 66 11.15 -13.74 9.03
C GLY A 66 11.35 -12.40 9.70
N GLN A 67 11.66 -11.36 8.94
CA GLN A 67 11.86 -10.03 9.53
C GLN A 67 10.54 -9.51 10.11
N GLN A 68 10.63 -8.90 11.29
CA GLN A 68 9.45 -8.33 11.93
C GLN A 68 9.18 -6.93 11.38
N PRO A 69 7.92 -6.50 11.39
CA PRO A 69 7.60 -5.14 10.94
C PRO A 69 8.15 -4.09 11.88
N ASP A 70 8.45 -2.92 11.34
CA ASP A 70 8.91 -1.79 12.13
C ASP A 70 7.76 -1.12 12.87
N VAL A 71 6.59 -1.11 12.26
CA VAL A 71 5.38 -0.53 12.85
C VAL A 71 4.22 -1.48 12.60
N GLU A 72 3.37 -1.62 13.60
CA GLU A 72 2.16 -2.43 13.50
C GLU A 72 0.99 -1.58 14.01
N ASP A 73 -0.07 -1.51 13.21
CA ASP A 73 -1.20 -0.66 13.53
C ASP A 73 -2.49 -1.34 13.08
N VAL A 74 -3.62 -0.75 13.44
CA VAL A 74 -4.94 -1.23 13.03
C VAL A 74 -5.69 -0.07 12.40
N CYS A 75 -6.27 -0.32 11.24
CA CYS A 75 -7.03 0.68 10.52
C CYS A 75 -8.43 0.15 10.23
N TYR A 76 -9.44 0.87 10.64
CA TYR A 76 -10.82 0.50 10.38
C TYR A 76 -11.21 1.02 9.00
N LEU A 77 -11.67 0.11 8.14
CA LEU A 77 -12.12 0.46 6.80
C LEU A 77 -13.62 0.25 6.70
N PRO A 78 -14.41 1.30 6.54
CA PRO A 78 -15.85 1.13 6.34
C PRO A 78 -16.11 0.52 4.97
N ILE A 79 -16.94 -0.53 4.96
CA ILE A 79 -17.31 -1.22 3.73
C ILE A 79 -18.67 -0.75 3.27
N SER A 80 -19.58 -0.56 4.23
CA SER A 80 -20.92 -0.05 3.97
C SER A 80 -21.35 0.76 5.18
N ARG A 81 -22.61 1.23 5.15
CA ARG A 81 -23.13 2.09 6.20
C ARG A 81 -22.97 1.50 7.58
N ASP A 82 -23.25 0.19 7.72
CA ASP A 82 -23.27 -0.46 9.03
C ASP A 82 -22.16 -1.49 9.21
N ARG A 83 -21.24 -1.61 8.26
CA ARG A 83 -20.24 -2.66 8.27
C ARG A 83 -18.88 -2.10 7.94
N GLY A 84 -17.88 -2.67 8.55
CA GLY A 84 -16.50 -2.30 8.28
C GLY A 84 -15.58 -3.44 8.63
N GLN A 85 -14.31 -3.25 8.35
CA GLN A 85 -13.27 -4.23 8.59
C GLN A 85 -12.11 -3.57 9.30
N ASN A 86 -11.56 -4.26 10.30
CA ASN A 86 -10.34 -3.82 10.95
C ASN A 86 -9.18 -4.52 10.26
N HIS A 87 -8.41 -3.74 9.53
CA HIS A 87 -7.22 -4.25 8.85
C HIS A 87 -6.01 -4.02 9.73
N LYS A 88 -5.13 -4.99 9.79
CA LYS A 88 -3.83 -4.81 10.43
C LYS A 88 -2.89 -4.26 9.38
N VAL A 89 -2.13 -3.24 9.75
CA VAL A 89 -1.22 -2.56 8.85
C VAL A 89 0.19 -2.71 9.39
N TYR A 90 1.06 -3.26 8.57
CA TYR A 90 2.44 -3.55 8.97
C TYR A 90 3.38 -2.80 8.05
N ASP A 91 4.28 -2.03 8.65
CA ASP A 91 5.29 -1.29 7.89
C ASP A 91 6.63 -2.02 7.96
N PHE A 92 7.20 -2.29 6.79
CA PHE A 92 8.53 -2.88 6.64
C PHE A 92 9.40 -1.85 5.95
N GLU A 93 10.03 -0.98 6.73
CA GLU A 93 10.73 0.19 6.18
C GLU A 93 11.93 -0.19 5.33
N ASP A 94 12.63 -1.26 5.68
CA ASP A 94 13.77 -1.71 4.90
C ASP A 94 13.41 -2.08 3.46
N PHE A 95 12.16 -2.50 3.26
CA PHE A 95 11.68 -2.90 1.93
C PHE A 95 10.83 -1.82 1.28
N GLY A 96 10.48 -0.76 2.02
CA GLY A 96 9.58 0.25 1.52
C GLY A 96 8.17 -0.26 1.32
N LEU A 97 7.74 -1.23 2.14
CA LEU A 97 6.44 -1.87 1.99
C LEU A 97 5.55 -1.59 3.19
N GLN A 98 4.29 -1.31 2.91
CA GLN A 98 3.25 -1.29 3.91
C GLN A 98 2.21 -2.34 3.51
N ILE A 99 1.99 -3.31 4.40
CA ILE A 99 1.17 -4.49 4.10
C ILE A 99 -0.13 -4.37 4.88
N TRP A 100 -1.25 -4.44 4.17
CA TRP A 100 -2.59 -4.37 4.77
C TRP A 100 -3.19 -5.76 4.79
N VAL A 101 -3.53 -6.25 5.99
CA VAL A 101 -3.95 -7.64 6.20
C VAL A 101 -5.33 -7.68 6.83
N TRP A 102 -6.19 -8.55 6.30
CA TRP A 102 -7.51 -8.82 6.86
C TRP A 102 -7.73 -10.32 6.83
N ARG A 103 -8.05 -10.89 8.00
CA ARG A 103 -8.23 -12.34 8.16
C ARG A 103 -7.02 -13.11 7.67
N ASN A 104 -5.85 -12.65 8.08
CA ASN A 104 -4.55 -13.27 7.76
C ASN A 104 -4.23 -13.32 6.26
N LYS A 105 -4.91 -12.54 5.44
CA LYS A 105 -4.62 -12.45 4.01
C LYS A 105 -4.25 -11.01 3.67
N ILE A 106 -3.23 -10.85 2.85
CA ILE A 106 -2.84 -9.54 2.38
C ILE A 106 -3.88 -9.04 1.39
N ARG A 107 -4.47 -7.89 1.69
CA ARG A 107 -5.52 -7.28 0.87
C ARG A 107 -5.00 -6.17 -0.02
N SER A 108 -4.02 -5.44 0.45
CA SER A 108 -3.40 -4.40 -0.37
C SER A 108 -1.99 -4.16 0.11
N VAL A 109 -1.19 -3.55 -0.77
CA VAL A 109 0.21 -3.26 -0.50
C VAL A 109 0.49 -1.85 -0.99
N SER A 110 1.14 -1.06 -0.14
CA SER A 110 1.65 0.24 -0.53
C SER A 110 3.16 0.16 -0.62
N ILE A 111 3.71 0.66 -1.70
CA ILE A 111 5.15 0.75 -1.91
C ILE A 111 5.51 2.21 -1.75
N THR A 112 6.35 2.52 -0.79
CA THR A 112 6.67 3.90 -0.50
C THR A 112 8.17 4.04 -0.26
N LYS A 113 8.66 5.25 -0.50
CA LYS A 113 10.06 5.54 -0.23
C LYS A 113 10.14 6.17 1.14
N TYR A 114 10.79 5.50 2.06
CA TYR A 114 11.04 6.06 3.37
C TYR A 114 12.31 6.88 3.31
N ASP A 115 12.23 8.11 3.80
CA ASP A 115 13.41 8.96 3.85
C ASP A 115 14.37 8.43 4.88
N SER A 116 15.60 8.20 4.47
CA SER A 116 16.66 7.91 5.43
C SER A 116 17.39 9.22 5.69
N GLU A 117 17.54 9.50 6.96
CA GLU A 117 18.25 10.70 7.37
C GLU A 117 19.73 10.48 7.24
N GLU A 118 20.37 11.36 6.51
CA GLU A 118 21.82 11.25 6.44
C GLU A 118 22.47 12.45 6.92
#